data_92fa1d1a41c0ad567ad99cb1b818fb29
#
_entry.id   92fa1d1a41c0ad567ad99cb1b818fb29
#
_cell.length_a   1.000
_cell.length_b   1.000
_cell.length_c   1.000
_cell.angle_alpha   90.00
_cell.angle_beta   90.00
_cell.angle_gamma   90.00
#
_symmetry.space_group_name_H-M   'P 1'
#
loop_
_entity.id
_entity.type
_entity.pdbx_description
1 polymer ?
#
loop_
_entity_poly.entity_id
_entity_poly.type
_entity_poly.pdbx_seq_one_letter_code
_entity_poly.pdbx_strand_id
1 'polypeptide(L)'
;MPNCLARLRLELAIAVAALSLATAAQAVELDPKAVVFKTPDQFVWADPTDKVATNRTVLYGDPEKPGALYIYINKFKPNRFGNPHYHPNDRFIMVIDGAGWKGSGPVVDPANSKRLPKGSFMIDHALKVHWDGTKDENGAYLIAGYGPVANTEVPKATGSFTGLDPSMVTTRTPDQIEWKINASNRTATLVGDPNKPGIYVQLLTWPKGNNFSRPHSHPNDRFIMVLSGTWWVGTGNTFDPENLTVPMKPGTFVTHFAKGVHWDGAKDEDTTLIIIGEGRDPNAAPEAAK
;
A
#
# COMPACT_ATOMS: atom_id res chain seq x y z
N MET A 1 82.23 -48.55 3.76
CA MET A 1 82.64 -47.21 4.06
C MET A 1 81.57 -46.24 3.62
N PRO A 2 81.18 -45.26 4.36
CA PRO A 2 80.34 -45.42 5.56
C PRO A 2 78.79 -45.20 5.20
N ASN A 3 77.98 -45.75 6.11
CA ASN A 3 76.51 -45.68 6.13
C ASN A 3 75.97 -44.25 6.31
N CYS A 4 74.95 -43.90 5.63
CA CYS A 4 74.13 -42.72 5.92
C CYS A 4 72.68 -43.16 6.13
N LEU A 5 72.30 -43.26 7.38
CA LEU A 5 70.94 -43.52 7.86
C LEU A 5 70.13 -42.22 7.71
N ALA A 6 69.25 -42.15 6.77
CA ALA A 6 68.25 -41.09 6.65
C ALA A 6 67.11 -41.38 7.65
N ARG A 7 66.98 -40.53 8.63
CA ARG A 7 65.86 -40.56 9.56
C ARG A 7 64.63 -39.92 8.87
N LEU A 8 63.62 -40.74 8.63
CA LEU A 8 62.31 -40.29 8.18
C LEU A 8 61.58 -39.69 9.37
N ARG A 9 61.37 -38.36 9.35
CA ARG A 9 60.48 -37.70 10.31
C ARG A 9 59.09 -37.69 9.72
N LEU A 10 58.18 -38.45 10.32
CA LEU A 10 56.75 -38.44 10.05
C LEU A 10 56.15 -37.24 10.76
N GLU A 11 55.83 -36.19 10.01
CA GLU A 11 55.08 -35.07 10.56
C GLU A 11 53.58 -35.39 10.40
N LEU A 12 52.91 -35.55 11.55
CA LEU A 12 51.49 -35.78 11.66
C LEU A 12 50.79 -34.41 11.54
N ALA A 13 50.28 -34.04 10.37
CA ALA A 13 49.45 -32.87 10.18
C ALA A 13 48.03 -33.14 10.73
N ILE A 14 47.72 -32.64 11.88
CA ILE A 14 46.36 -32.64 12.41
C ILE A 14 45.59 -31.52 11.68
N ALA A 15 44.80 -31.89 10.70
CA ALA A 15 43.82 -30.96 10.11
C ALA A 15 42.62 -30.81 11.05
N VAL A 16 42.57 -29.71 11.77
CA VAL A 16 41.39 -29.30 12.54
C VAL A 16 40.38 -28.77 11.52
N ALA A 17 39.43 -29.57 11.12
CA ALA A 17 38.27 -29.13 10.37
C ALA A 17 37.36 -28.31 11.31
N ALA A 18 37.43 -26.98 11.22
CA ALA A 18 36.49 -26.10 11.86
C ALA A 18 35.13 -26.24 11.12
N LEU A 19 34.26 -27.05 11.72
CA LEU A 19 32.87 -27.17 11.26
C LEU A 19 32.16 -25.87 11.68
N SER A 20 32.11 -24.87 10.80
CA SER A 20 31.27 -23.71 10.99
C SER A 20 29.81 -24.16 10.84
N LEU A 21 29.14 -24.42 11.96
CA LEU A 21 27.71 -24.49 12.05
C LEU A 21 27.16 -23.09 11.73
N ALA A 22 26.89 -22.85 10.47
CA ALA A 22 26.02 -21.75 10.07
C ALA A 22 24.63 -22.11 10.61
N THR A 23 24.27 -21.59 11.77
CA THR A 23 22.88 -21.60 12.23
C THR A 23 22.12 -20.80 11.18
N ALA A 24 21.32 -21.48 10.35
CA ALA A 24 20.36 -20.81 9.51
C ALA A 24 19.47 -19.98 10.44
N ALA A 25 19.57 -18.67 10.35
CA ALA A 25 18.67 -17.78 11.08
C ALA A 25 17.25 -18.19 10.65
N GLN A 26 16.47 -18.69 11.59
CA GLN A 26 15.10 -19.09 11.34
C GLN A 26 14.35 -17.83 10.90
N ALA A 27 13.73 -17.86 9.71
CA ALA A 27 12.95 -16.73 9.22
C ALA A 27 11.87 -16.39 10.24
N VAL A 28 11.79 -15.13 10.61
CA VAL A 28 10.72 -14.64 11.51
C VAL A 28 9.39 -14.82 10.81
N GLU A 29 8.48 -15.53 11.44
CA GLU A 29 7.11 -15.69 10.96
C GLU A 29 6.17 -14.79 11.76
N LEU A 30 5.27 -14.10 11.06
CA LEU A 30 4.20 -13.33 11.68
C LEU A 30 3.05 -14.28 12.05
N ASP A 31 2.34 -14.00 13.14
CA ASP A 31 1.08 -14.69 13.45
C ASP A 31 0.05 -14.36 12.37
N PRO A 32 -0.38 -15.34 11.56
CA PRO A 32 -1.33 -15.10 10.47
C PRO A 32 -2.73 -14.71 10.94
N LYS A 33 -3.03 -14.84 12.24
CA LYS A 33 -4.26 -14.33 12.84
C LYS A 33 -4.18 -12.83 13.18
N ALA A 34 -2.97 -12.28 13.25
CA ALA A 34 -2.76 -10.86 13.50
C ALA A 34 -2.43 -10.10 12.22
N VAL A 35 -1.54 -10.64 11.40
CA VAL A 35 -1.00 -9.96 10.21
C VAL A 35 -0.79 -10.95 9.07
N VAL A 36 -1.31 -10.60 7.89
CA VAL A 36 -0.95 -11.26 6.63
C VAL A 36 -0.50 -10.21 5.61
N PHE A 37 0.35 -10.61 4.67
CA PHE A 37 0.82 -9.70 3.63
C PHE A 37 1.00 -10.42 2.29
N LYS A 38 1.00 -9.61 1.23
CA LYS A 38 1.35 -10.00 -0.14
C LYS A 38 2.36 -9.02 -0.71
N THR A 39 3.44 -9.53 -1.23
CA THR A 39 4.42 -8.75 -2.00
C THR A 39 3.92 -8.54 -3.44
N PRO A 40 4.42 -7.53 -4.18
CA PRO A 40 3.94 -7.23 -5.53
C PRO A 40 4.02 -8.39 -6.53
N ASP A 41 4.99 -9.30 -6.36
CA ASP A 41 5.15 -10.52 -7.17
C ASP A 41 4.07 -11.58 -6.91
N GLN A 42 3.36 -11.48 -5.79
CA GLN A 42 2.24 -12.35 -5.42
C GLN A 42 0.87 -11.81 -5.88
N PHE A 43 0.84 -10.65 -6.53
CA PHE A 43 -0.42 -10.07 -7.02
C PHE A 43 -0.93 -10.81 -8.25
N VAL A 44 -2.21 -11.16 -8.22
CA VAL A 44 -2.87 -11.82 -9.35
C VAL A 44 -3.50 -10.75 -10.23
N TRP A 45 -2.89 -10.48 -11.37
CA TRP A 45 -3.36 -9.51 -12.35
C TRP A 45 -4.43 -10.10 -13.26
N ALA A 46 -5.42 -9.29 -13.63
CA ALA A 46 -6.50 -9.71 -14.54
C ALA A 46 -5.96 -10.15 -15.91
N ASP A 47 -4.94 -9.46 -16.43
CA ASP A 47 -4.14 -9.93 -17.56
C ASP A 47 -2.71 -10.28 -17.08
N PRO A 48 -2.38 -11.57 -16.95
CA PRO A 48 -1.04 -11.99 -16.52
C PRO A 48 0.05 -11.66 -17.54
N THR A 49 -0.31 -11.39 -18.81
CA THR A 49 0.65 -10.99 -19.84
C THR A 49 0.97 -9.49 -19.83
N ASP A 50 0.21 -8.72 -19.08
CA ASP A 50 0.29 -7.25 -18.99
C ASP A 50 0.24 -6.54 -20.36
N LYS A 51 -0.50 -7.11 -21.32
CA LYS A 51 -0.65 -6.54 -22.67
C LYS A 51 -1.80 -5.55 -22.79
N VAL A 52 -2.77 -5.60 -21.88
CA VAL A 52 -3.91 -4.69 -21.85
C VAL A 52 -3.50 -3.27 -21.45
N ALA A 53 -4.26 -2.31 -21.92
CA ALA A 53 -3.97 -0.88 -21.66
C ALA A 53 -4.21 -0.48 -20.21
N THR A 54 -5.16 -1.15 -19.54
CA THR A 54 -5.44 -1.01 -18.10
C THR A 54 -5.50 -2.40 -17.51
N ASN A 55 -4.66 -2.67 -16.53
CA ASN A 55 -4.58 -3.96 -15.86
C ASN A 55 -4.92 -3.81 -14.38
N ARG A 56 -5.76 -4.71 -13.86
CA ARG A 56 -6.27 -4.66 -12.48
C ARG A 56 -5.81 -5.86 -11.67
N THR A 57 -5.52 -5.62 -10.39
CA THR A 57 -5.40 -6.67 -9.37
C THR A 57 -6.24 -6.30 -8.15
N VAL A 58 -7.10 -7.21 -7.69
CA VAL A 58 -7.90 -7.02 -6.47
C VAL A 58 -7.07 -7.47 -5.28
N LEU A 59 -6.87 -6.58 -4.32
CA LEU A 59 -6.11 -6.83 -3.10
C LEU A 59 -7.02 -7.26 -1.94
N TYR A 60 -8.22 -6.67 -1.86
CA TYR A 60 -9.22 -6.97 -0.83
C TYR A 60 -10.65 -6.78 -1.36
N GLY A 61 -11.56 -7.62 -0.84
CA GLY A 61 -13.00 -7.54 -1.09
C GLY A 61 -13.41 -7.93 -2.49
N ASP A 62 -14.66 -7.65 -2.79
CA ASP A 62 -15.27 -7.88 -4.11
C ASP A 62 -15.77 -6.53 -4.63
N PRO A 63 -15.13 -5.97 -5.69
CA PRO A 63 -15.52 -4.68 -6.26
C PRO A 63 -16.94 -4.66 -6.84
N GLU A 64 -17.48 -5.80 -7.20
CA GLU A 64 -18.83 -5.89 -7.80
C GLU A 64 -19.93 -6.04 -6.74
N LYS A 65 -19.58 -6.35 -5.49
CA LYS A 65 -20.55 -6.58 -4.42
C LYS A 65 -21.07 -5.26 -3.83
N PRO A 66 -22.38 -4.97 -3.93
CA PRO A 66 -22.96 -3.75 -3.37
C PRO A 66 -22.67 -3.57 -1.87
N GLY A 67 -22.22 -2.37 -1.47
CA GLY A 67 -21.96 -1.99 -0.09
C GLY A 67 -20.75 -2.64 0.56
N ALA A 68 -20.02 -3.52 -0.14
CA ALA A 68 -18.80 -4.12 0.39
C ALA A 68 -17.58 -3.22 0.11
N LEU A 69 -16.70 -3.08 1.10
CA LEU A 69 -15.41 -2.44 0.93
C LEU A 69 -14.57 -3.24 -0.07
N TYR A 70 -13.96 -2.56 -1.01
CA TYR A 70 -12.98 -3.13 -1.93
C TYR A 70 -11.71 -2.30 -1.96
N ILE A 71 -10.59 -2.97 -2.29
CA ILE A 71 -9.31 -2.33 -2.58
C ILE A 71 -8.67 -3.05 -3.77
N TYR A 72 -8.28 -2.29 -4.79
CA TYR A 72 -7.58 -2.84 -5.95
C TYR A 72 -6.53 -1.86 -6.49
N ILE A 73 -5.63 -2.36 -7.33
CA ILE A 73 -4.73 -1.55 -8.13
C ILE A 73 -5.15 -1.60 -9.59
N ASN A 74 -5.18 -0.44 -10.23
CA ASN A 74 -5.16 -0.32 -11.68
C ASN A 74 -3.79 0.19 -12.14
N LYS A 75 -3.20 -0.50 -13.11
CA LYS A 75 -2.05 0.00 -13.89
C LYS A 75 -2.53 0.49 -15.23
N PHE A 76 -1.98 1.60 -15.68
CA PHE A 76 -2.27 2.23 -16.97
C PHE A 76 -0.99 2.33 -17.78
N LYS A 77 -1.06 1.92 -19.06
CA LYS A 77 0.02 2.15 -20.02
C LYS A 77 0.04 3.60 -20.49
N PRO A 78 1.18 4.09 -21.04
CA PRO A 78 1.28 5.45 -21.56
C PRO A 78 0.26 5.75 -22.67
N ASN A 79 -0.02 7.05 -22.86
CA ASN A 79 -0.86 7.58 -23.95
C ASN A 79 -2.28 7.01 -23.97
N ARG A 80 -2.90 6.89 -22.79
CA ARG A 80 -4.27 6.40 -22.64
C ARG A 80 -5.13 7.40 -21.90
N PHE A 81 -6.28 7.72 -22.50
CA PHE A 81 -7.34 8.47 -21.84
C PHE A 81 -8.67 7.71 -22.01
N GLY A 82 -9.38 7.57 -20.89
CA GLY A 82 -10.73 7.00 -20.87
C GLY A 82 -11.77 7.94 -21.45
N ASN A 83 -12.95 7.39 -21.76
CA ASN A 83 -14.13 8.17 -22.05
C ASN A 83 -14.66 8.87 -20.79
N PRO A 84 -15.40 9.98 -20.91
CA PRO A 84 -16.10 10.55 -19.77
C PRO A 84 -17.06 9.52 -19.18
N HIS A 85 -17.01 9.37 -17.87
CA HIS A 85 -17.82 8.39 -17.14
C HIS A 85 -18.05 8.84 -15.70
N TYR A 86 -18.95 8.15 -15.02
CA TYR A 86 -19.16 8.30 -13.59
C TYR A 86 -19.30 6.93 -12.91
N HIS A 87 -19.21 6.93 -11.60
CA HIS A 87 -19.38 5.76 -10.74
C HIS A 87 -20.56 5.95 -9.79
N PRO A 88 -21.21 4.86 -9.35
CA PRO A 88 -22.33 4.96 -8.41
C PRO A 88 -21.91 5.46 -7.02
N ASN A 89 -20.68 5.19 -6.60
CA ASN A 89 -20.15 5.51 -5.28
C ASN A 89 -18.83 6.30 -5.41
N ASP A 90 -18.45 7.00 -4.33
CA ASP A 90 -17.15 7.65 -4.24
C ASP A 90 -16.02 6.64 -4.39
N ARG A 91 -14.95 7.06 -5.06
CA ARG A 91 -13.68 6.34 -5.13
C ARG A 91 -12.56 7.15 -4.51
N PHE A 92 -11.80 6.52 -3.65
CA PHE A 92 -10.63 7.08 -2.98
C PHE A 92 -9.37 6.52 -3.63
N ILE A 93 -8.57 7.40 -4.21
CA ILE A 93 -7.51 7.00 -5.13
C ILE A 93 -6.18 7.62 -4.71
N MET A 94 -5.14 6.79 -4.58
CA MET A 94 -3.76 7.21 -4.40
C MET A 94 -2.95 6.86 -5.65
N VAL A 95 -2.24 7.81 -6.23
CA VAL A 95 -1.25 7.54 -7.28
C VAL A 95 -0.03 6.92 -6.61
N ILE A 96 0.20 5.63 -6.85
CA ILE A 96 1.27 4.86 -6.20
C ILE A 96 2.51 4.72 -7.06
N ASP A 97 2.40 4.94 -8.38
CA ASP A 97 3.55 4.95 -9.29
C ASP A 97 3.27 5.83 -10.52
N GLY A 98 4.33 6.42 -11.10
CA GLY A 98 4.26 7.33 -12.24
C GLY A 98 3.40 8.55 -11.99
N ALA A 99 2.54 8.90 -12.95
CA ALA A 99 1.56 9.97 -12.80
C ALA A 99 0.21 9.62 -13.40
N GLY A 100 -0.83 10.22 -12.82
CA GLY A 100 -2.16 10.28 -13.39
C GLY A 100 -2.46 11.63 -14.01
N TRP A 101 -3.40 11.62 -14.94
CA TRP A 101 -3.91 12.82 -15.59
C TRP A 101 -5.43 12.81 -15.49
N LYS A 102 -6.01 13.93 -15.04
CA LYS A 102 -7.43 13.98 -14.66
C LYS A 102 -8.13 15.17 -15.27
N GLY A 103 -9.37 14.94 -15.65
CA GLY A 103 -10.33 15.98 -16.03
C GLY A 103 -11.69 15.72 -15.41
N SER A 104 -12.54 16.74 -15.37
CA SER A 104 -13.93 16.68 -14.92
C SER A 104 -14.88 17.11 -16.02
N GLY A 105 -16.12 16.59 -15.98
CA GLY A 105 -17.14 16.83 -16.97
C GLY A 105 -16.95 16.05 -18.28
N PRO A 106 -17.85 16.27 -19.26
CA PRO A 106 -17.89 15.48 -20.51
C PRO A 106 -16.91 15.95 -21.60
N VAL A 107 -16.23 17.10 -21.43
CA VAL A 107 -15.24 17.61 -22.38
C VAL A 107 -13.90 16.99 -22.12
N VAL A 108 -13.44 16.09 -23.00
CA VAL A 108 -12.14 15.43 -22.90
C VAL A 108 -11.07 16.24 -23.59
N ASP A 109 -10.15 16.79 -22.82
CA ASP A 109 -9.02 17.59 -23.29
C ASP A 109 -7.71 17.14 -22.62
N PRO A 110 -7.04 16.11 -23.15
CA PRO A 110 -5.80 15.62 -22.60
C PRO A 110 -4.68 16.68 -22.49
N ALA A 111 -4.64 17.65 -23.41
CA ALA A 111 -3.60 18.69 -23.41
C ALA A 111 -3.64 19.53 -22.14
N ASN A 112 -4.83 19.89 -21.69
CA ASN A 112 -5.08 20.75 -20.54
C ASN A 112 -5.43 19.97 -19.26
N SER A 113 -5.40 18.63 -19.27
CA SER A 113 -5.67 17.79 -18.10
C SER A 113 -4.68 18.05 -16.96
N LYS A 114 -5.16 17.91 -15.72
CA LYS A 114 -4.32 18.10 -14.53
C LYS A 114 -3.42 16.90 -14.29
N ARG A 115 -2.11 17.13 -14.22
CA ARG A 115 -1.13 16.12 -13.82
C ARG A 115 -1.16 15.90 -12.31
N LEU A 116 -1.18 14.66 -11.90
CA LEU A 116 -1.19 14.18 -10.51
C LEU A 116 0.00 13.22 -10.35
N PRO A 117 1.15 13.67 -9.81
CA PRO A 117 2.32 12.83 -9.64
C PRO A 117 2.10 11.77 -8.56
N LYS A 118 3.02 10.78 -8.49
CA LYS A 118 3.08 9.80 -7.41
C LYS A 118 2.94 10.49 -6.05
N GLY A 119 2.12 9.88 -5.16
CA GLY A 119 1.76 10.44 -3.86
C GLY A 119 0.58 11.42 -3.88
N SER A 120 0.01 11.74 -5.05
CA SER A 120 -1.24 12.50 -5.13
C SER A 120 -2.42 11.64 -4.70
N PHE A 121 -3.34 12.28 -3.97
CA PHE A 121 -4.62 11.69 -3.57
C PHE A 121 -5.78 12.35 -4.33
N MET A 122 -6.80 11.59 -4.69
CA MET A 122 -8.00 12.11 -5.33
C MET A 122 -9.25 11.37 -4.88
N ILE A 123 -10.40 12.04 -5.02
CA ILE A 123 -11.74 11.49 -4.83
C ILE A 123 -12.50 11.70 -6.14
N ASP A 124 -12.95 10.62 -6.76
CA ASP A 124 -13.97 10.68 -7.78
C ASP A 124 -15.33 10.61 -7.08
N HIS A 125 -16.06 11.73 -7.08
CA HIS A 125 -17.31 11.80 -6.38
C HIS A 125 -18.41 11.00 -7.09
N ALA A 126 -19.25 10.37 -6.29
CA ALA A 126 -20.39 9.57 -6.78
C ALA A 126 -21.24 10.33 -7.79
N LEU A 127 -21.58 9.67 -8.91
CA LEU A 127 -22.42 10.20 -9.98
C LEU A 127 -21.89 11.46 -10.67
N LYS A 128 -20.62 11.81 -10.46
CA LYS A 128 -19.98 12.98 -11.09
C LYS A 128 -19.11 12.55 -12.26
N VAL A 129 -19.34 13.20 -13.40
CA VAL A 129 -18.66 12.87 -14.66
C VAL A 129 -17.21 13.33 -14.60
N HIS A 130 -16.31 12.42 -14.93
CA HIS A 130 -14.89 12.67 -15.02
C HIS A 130 -14.26 11.79 -16.10
N TRP A 131 -13.00 12.05 -16.38
CA TRP A 131 -12.15 11.22 -17.23
C TRP A 131 -10.72 11.27 -16.73
N ASP A 132 -9.96 10.21 -16.98
CA ASP A 132 -8.59 10.06 -16.55
C ASP A 132 -7.76 9.33 -17.59
N GLY A 133 -6.45 9.36 -17.37
CA GLY A 133 -5.51 8.68 -18.24
C GLY A 133 -4.08 8.91 -17.85
N THR A 134 -3.23 8.60 -18.82
CA THR A 134 -1.77 8.75 -18.75
C THR A 134 -1.27 9.40 -20.03
N LYS A 135 -0.20 10.18 -19.96
CA LYS A 135 0.52 10.69 -21.14
C LYS A 135 1.71 9.79 -21.45
N ASP A 136 2.89 10.32 -21.40
CA ASP A 136 4.15 9.71 -21.79
C ASP A 136 4.75 8.72 -20.77
N GLU A 137 4.14 8.59 -19.61
CA GLU A 137 4.56 7.67 -18.54
C GLU A 137 3.46 6.71 -18.13
N ASN A 138 3.83 5.55 -17.54
CA ASN A 138 2.88 4.67 -16.91
C ASN A 138 2.25 5.34 -15.69
N GLY A 139 1.06 4.85 -15.27
CA GLY A 139 0.44 5.23 -14.01
C GLY A 139 -0.04 3.99 -13.26
N ALA A 140 0.02 4.03 -11.94
CA ALA A 140 -0.60 3.03 -11.10
C ALA A 140 -1.38 3.70 -9.97
N TYR A 141 -2.63 3.26 -9.78
CA TYR A 141 -3.56 3.79 -8.79
C TYR A 141 -3.96 2.69 -7.81
N LEU A 142 -3.79 2.95 -6.53
CA LEU A 142 -4.47 2.21 -5.47
C LEU A 142 -5.84 2.83 -5.27
N ILE A 143 -6.89 2.05 -5.40
CA ILE A 143 -8.28 2.52 -5.39
C ILE A 143 -9.06 1.77 -4.33
N ALA A 144 -9.78 2.50 -3.48
CA ALA A 144 -10.67 1.95 -2.48
C ALA A 144 -12.06 2.60 -2.57
N GLY A 145 -13.08 1.89 -2.11
CA GLY A 145 -14.45 2.38 -2.06
C GLY A 145 -15.43 1.28 -1.69
N TYR A 146 -16.71 1.60 -1.79
CA TYR A 146 -17.77 0.61 -1.65
C TYR A 146 -18.31 0.20 -3.03
N GLY A 147 -18.48 -1.10 -3.23
CA GLY A 147 -19.06 -1.64 -4.47
C GLY A 147 -20.54 -1.26 -4.68
N PRO A 148 -21.07 -1.43 -5.89
CA PRO A 148 -20.37 -1.97 -7.06
C PRO A 148 -19.47 -0.94 -7.74
N VAL A 149 -18.40 -1.44 -8.36
CA VAL A 149 -17.48 -0.65 -9.17
C VAL A 149 -17.97 -0.63 -10.63
N ALA A 150 -19.01 0.11 -10.92
CA ALA A 150 -19.52 0.29 -12.26
C ALA A 150 -18.95 1.57 -12.90
N ASN A 151 -18.71 1.52 -14.22
CA ASN A 151 -18.44 2.70 -15.04
C ASN A 151 -19.65 2.94 -15.94
N THR A 152 -20.27 4.11 -15.81
CA THR A 152 -21.30 4.54 -16.75
C THR A 152 -20.72 5.61 -17.65
N GLU A 153 -20.45 5.26 -18.90
CA GLU A 153 -19.95 6.20 -19.89
C GLU A 153 -21.02 7.22 -20.29
N VAL A 154 -20.59 8.44 -20.58
CA VAL A 154 -21.43 9.49 -21.12
C VAL A 154 -20.87 9.99 -22.45
N PRO A 155 -21.69 10.52 -23.35
CA PRO A 155 -21.21 11.08 -24.59
C PRO A 155 -20.19 12.20 -24.35
N LYS A 156 -19.13 12.23 -25.16
CA LYS A 156 -18.18 13.36 -25.19
C LYS A 156 -18.90 14.62 -25.67
N ALA A 157 -18.68 15.71 -24.92
CA ALA A 157 -19.15 17.02 -25.35
C ALA A 157 -18.04 17.77 -26.10
N THR A 158 -18.46 18.67 -26.98
CA THR A 158 -17.59 19.66 -27.62
C THR A 158 -17.43 20.86 -26.68
N GLY A 159 -16.27 21.53 -26.75
CA GLY A 159 -16.00 22.71 -25.91
C GLY A 159 -14.56 22.72 -25.41
N SER A 160 -14.28 23.63 -24.47
CA SER A 160 -12.97 23.73 -23.84
C SER A 160 -13.07 23.21 -22.40
N PHE A 161 -12.10 22.43 -21.99
CA PHE A 161 -11.89 22.05 -20.59
C PHE A 161 -11.19 23.21 -19.86
N THR A 162 -11.81 23.75 -18.83
CA THR A 162 -11.34 24.95 -18.11
C THR A 162 -10.66 24.64 -16.77
N GLY A 163 -10.49 23.35 -16.46
CA GLY A 163 -9.87 22.88 -15.22
C GLY A 163 -10.79 21.93 -14.44
N LEU A 164 -10.25 21.36 -13.38
CA LEU A 164 -11.00 20.44 -12.52
C LEU A 164 -12.07 21.21 -11.72
N ASP A 165 -13.29 20.69 -11.75
CA ASP A 165 -14.36 21.06 -10.83
C ASP A 165 -14.22 20.25 -9.54
N PRO A 166 -13.93 20.89 -8.38
CA PRO A 166 -13.75 20.19 -7.11
C PRO A 166 -15.02 19.51 -6.60
N SER A 167 -16.19 19.90 -7.09
CA SER A 167 -17.47 19.20 -6.81
C SER A 167 -17.61 17.86 -7.55
N MET A 168 -16.80 17.65 -8.57
CA MET A 168 -16.75 16.40 -9.35
C MET A 168 -15.56 15.53 -8.99
N VAL A 169 -14.39 16.16 -8.84
CA VAL A 169 -13.14 15.49 -8.50
C VAL A 169 -12.35 16.34 -7.51
N THR A 170 -12.16 15.84 -6.31
CA THR A 170 -11.23 16.44 -5.34
C THR A 170 -9.83 15.91 -5.58
N THR A 171 -8.82 16.78 -5.55
CA THR A 171 -7.41 16.37 -5.69
C THR A 171 -6.52 17.06 -4.66
N ARG A 172 -5.53 16.32 -4.16
CA ARG A 172 -4.43 16.84 -3.34
C ARG A 172 -3.10 16.29 -3.88
N THR A 173 -2.22 17.16 -4.32
CA THR A 173 -0.84 16.79 -4.64
C THR A 173 -0.02 16.60 -3.35
N PRO A 174 1.16 15.95 -3.38
CA PRO A 174 1.94 15.68 -2.17
C PRO A 174 2.24 16.91 -1.33
N ASP A 175 2.44 18.08 -1.94
CA ASP A 175 2.67 19.37 -1.29
C ASP A 175 1.41 19.97 -0.65
N GLN A 176 0.22 19.50 -1.02
CA GLN A 176 -1.08 19.92 -0.47
C GLN A 176 -1.58 18.99 0.67
N ILE A 177 -0.81 17.96 1.01
CA ILE A 177 -1.16 17.05 2.09
C ILE A 177 -0.76 17.68 3.44
N GLU A 178 -1.74 17.90 4.27
CA GLU A 178 -1.54 18.45 5.62
C GLU A 178 -1.17 17.35 6.61
N TRP A 179 0.03 17.45 7.18
CA TRP A 179 0.57 16.48 8.11
C TRP A 179 0.43 16.94 9.56
N LYS A 180 -0.13 16.09 10.40
CA LYS A 180 -0.08 16.22 11.85
C LYS A 180 1.17 15.53 12.37
N ILE A 181 2.02 16.27 13.07
CA ILE A 181 3.23 15.75 13.72
C ILE A 181 2.86 15.22 15.09
N ASN A 182 3.19 13.95 15.34
CA ASN A 182 3.03 13.29 16.64
C ASN A 182 4.42 13.03 17.24
N ALA A 183 4.48 12.51 18.47
CA ALA A 183 5.75 12.28 19.18
C ALA A 183 6.69 11.29 18.46
N SER A 184 6.15 10.26 17.79
CA SER A 184 6.92 9.18 17.15
C SER A 184 6.69 9.04 15.65
N ASN A 185 5.72 9.75 15.09
CA ASN A 185 5.35 9.64 13.68
C ASN A 185 4.64 10.90 13.20
N ARG A 186 4.30 10.94 11.92
CA ARG A 186 3.37 11.93 11.37
C ARG A 186 2.23 11.25 10.62
N THR A 187 1.05 11.83 10.69
CA THR A 187 -0.17 11.30 10.06
C THR A 187 -0.87 12.37 9.23
N ALA A 188 -1.55 11.96 8.18
CA ALA A 188 -2.44 12.83 7.41
C ALA A 188 -3.74 12.08 7.10
N THR A 189 -4.86 12.56 7.62
CA THR A 189 -6.16 11.99 7.29
C THR A 189 -6.65 12.59 5.97
N LEU A 190 -6.78 11.75 4.96
CA LEU A 190 -7.21 12.15 3.62
C LEU A 190 -8.73 12.12 3.49
N VAL A 191 -9.37 11.13 4.11
CA VAL A 191 -10.82 10.92 4.12
C VAL A 191 -11.25 10.31 5.44
N GLY A 192 -12.46 10.64 5.87
CA GLY A 192 -13.13 10.02 7.01
C GLY A 192 -12.48 10.30 8.35
N ASP A 193 -12.85 9.48 9.33
CA ASP A 193 -12.35 9.55 10.70
C ASP A 193 -12.27 8.12 11.24
N PRO A 194 -11.10 7.61 11.66
CA PRO A 194 -10.98 6.25 12.19
C PRO A 194 -11.83 6.00 13.45
N ASN A 195 -12.36 7.04 14.07
CA ASN A 195 -13.22 6.94 15.26
C ASN A 195 -14.72 7.08 14.94
N LYS A 196 -15.10 7.16 13.66
CA LYS A 196 -16.49 7.26 13.21
C LYS A 196 -16.81 6.17 12.18
N PRO A 197 -18.07 5.70 12.10
CA PRO A 197 -18.45 4.74 11.08
C PRO A 197 -18.14 5.22 9.66
N GLY A 198 -17.77 4.30 8.78
CA GLY A 198 -17.47 4.53 7.39
C GLY A 198 -15.98 4.43 7.06
N ILE A 199 -15.69 4.50 5.77
CA ILE A 199 -14.32 4.39 5.29
C ILE A 199 -13.45 5.57 5.75
N TYR A 200 -12.23 5.28 6.15
CA TYR A 200 -11.18 6.29 6.30
C TYR A 200 -9.95 5.93 5.49
N VAL A 201 -9.25 6.96 5.03
CA VAL A 201 -7.95 6.84 4.35
C VAL A 201 -6.97 7.77 5.05
N GLN A 202 -5.85 7.23 5.49
CA GLN A 202 -4.83 7.94 6.25
C GLN A 202 -3.44 7.61 5.73
N LEU A 203 -2.57 8.60 5.68
CA LEU A 203 -1.13 8.40 5.54
C LEU A 203 -0.47 8.38 6.91
N LEU A 204 0.52 7.53 7.06
CA LEU A 204 1.37 7.44 8.24
C LEU A 204 2.83 7.42 7.78
N THR A 205 3.69 8.25 8.38
CA THR A 205 5.13 8.16 8.20
C THR A 205 5.82 7.89 9.53
N TRP A 206 6.55 6.81 9.60
CA TRP A 206 7.52 6.53 10.64
C TRP A 206 8.87 7.14 10.24
N PRO A 207 9.47 8.02 11.06
CA PRO A 207 10.83 8.48 10.82
C PRO A 207 11.82 7.35 11.14
N LYS A 208 12.95 7.35 10.44
CA LYS A 208 14.07 6.45 10.76
C LYS A 208 14.54 6.57 12.20
N GLY A 209 15.30 5.60 12.68
CA GLY A 209 15.92 5.64 14.03
C GLY A 209 15.29 4.68 15.02
N ASN A 210 14.86 3.52 14.57
CA ASN A 210 14.24 2.48 15.41
C ASN A 210 12.96 2.97 16.12
N ASN A 211 12.17 3.78 15.43
CA ASN A 211 10.88 4.23 15.92
C ASN A 211 9.83 3.15 15.69
N PHE A 212 9.35 2.56 16.77
CA PHE A 212 8.33 1.50 16.74
C PHE A 212 7.16 1.80 17.67
N SER A 213 5.96 1.41 17.25
CA SER A 213 4.83 1.26 18.16
C SER A 213 5.11 0.15 19.17
N ARG A 214 4.49 0.23 20.34
CA ARG A 214 4.46 -0.91 21.27
C ARG A 214 3.41 -1.93 20.82
N PRO A 215 3.46 -3.19 21.29
CA PRO A 215 2.41 -4.16 21.01
C PRO A 215 1.03 -3.60 21.28
N HIS A 216 0.16 -3.65 20.27
CA HIS A 216 -1.20 -3.12 20.31
C HIS A 216 -2.09 -3.85 19.31
N SER A 217 -3.39 -3.57 19.35
CA SER A 217 -4.37 -4.10 18.41
C SER A 217 -5.37 -3.02 18.02
N HIS A 218 -6.11 -3.27 16.95
CA HIS A 218 -7.17 -2.39 16.47
C HIS A 218 -8.54 -3.07 16.55
N PRO A 219 -9.63 -2.32 16.72
CA PRO A 219 -10.97 -2.91 16.80
C PRO A 219 -11.44 -3.51 15.46
N ASN A 220 -11.02 -2.93 14.33
CA ASN A 220 -11.40 -3.34 12.98
C ASN A 220 -10.15 -3.67 12.16
N ASP A 221 -10.35 -4.40 11.07
CA ASP A 221 -9.28 -4.68 10.10
C ASP A 221 -8.73 -3.37 9.51
N ARG A 222 -7.43 -3.37 9.24
CA ARG A 222 -6.73 -2.31 8.52
C ARG A 222 -6.00 -2.88 7.31
N PHE A 223 -6.11 -2.17 6.22
CA PHE A 223 -5.48 -2.51 4.95
C PHE A 223 -4.41 -1.47 4.67
N ILE A 224 -3.18 -1.92 4.57
CA ILE A 224 -2.02 -1.05 4.50
C ILE A 224 -1.24 -1.33 3.22
N MET A 225 -0.76 -0.29 2.55
CA MET A 225 0.27 -0.44 1.53
C MET A 225 1.48 0.40 1.88
N VAL A 226 2.66 -0.20 1.73
CA VAL A 226 3.93 0.52 1.87
C VAL A 226 4.14 1.37 0.62
N LEU A 227 4.21 2.69 0.79
CA LEU A 227 4.42 3.63 -0.32
C LEU A 227 5.91 3.94 -0.54
N SER A 228 6.68 4.02 0.54
CA SER A 228 8.14 4.26 0.50
C SER A 228 8.81 3.75 1.75
N GLY A 229 10.12 3.47 1.67
CA GLY A 229 10.92 2.94 2.75
C GLY A 229 10.61 1.49 3.08
N THR A 230 11.26 0.96 4.10
CA THR A 230 11.06 -0.40 4.60
C THR A 230 10.28 -0.34 5.91
N TRP A 231 9.07 -0.88 5.91
CA TRP A 231 8.24 -1.01 7.09
C TRP A 231 8.52 -2.34 7.79
N TRP A 232 8.82 -2.30 9.07
CA TRP A 232 9.15 -3.47 9.87
C TRP A 232 7.99 -3.83 10.78
N VAL A 233 7.51 -5.07 10.70
CA VAL A 233 6.31 -5.54 11.40
C VAL A 233 6.65 -6.77 12.24
N GLY A 234 6.19 -6.76 13.50
CA GLY A 234 6.23 -7.90 14.40
C GLY A 234 4.84 -8.21 14.95
N THR A 235 4.63 -9.42 15.46
CA THR A 235 3.36 -9.88 16.04
C THR A 235 3.54 -10.42 17.45
N GLY A 236 2.44 -10.42 18.23
CA GLY A 236 2.43 -10.90 19.60
C GLY A 236 2.90 -9.86 20.62
N ASN A 237 3.05 -10.31 21.88
CA ASN A 237 3.36 -9.44 23.02
C ASN A 237 4.86 -9.28 23.29
N THR A 238 5.71 -10.11 22.67
CA THR A 238 7.16 -10.03 22.82
C THR A 238 7.69 -8.94 21.89
N PHE A 239 8.12 -7.83 22.47
CA PHE A 239 8.64 -6.68 21.74
C PHE A 239 10.15 -6.78 21.55
N ASP A 240 10.58 -7.16 20.36
CA ASP A 240 11.99 -7.22 19.95
C ASP A 240 12.15 -6.74 18.50
N PRO A 241 12.29 -5.42 18.30
CA PRO A 241 12.42 -4.84 16.95
C PRO A 241 13.61 -5.38 16.15
N GLU A 242 14.68 -5.77 16.81
CA GLU A 242 15.89 -6.25 16.12
C GLU A 242 15.70 -7.65 15.53
N ASN A 243 15.10 -8.57 16.30
CA ASN A 243 15.11 -9.99 15.98
C ASN A 243 13.74 -10.54 15.55
N LEU A 244 12.62 -9.89 15.90
CA LEU A 244 11.26 -10.41 15.69
C LEU A 244 10.43 -9.56 14.72
N THR A 245 11.06 -8.98 13.69
CA THR A 245 10.37 -8.20 12.66
C THR A 245 10.60 -8.74 11.26
N VAL A 246 9.56 -8.61 10.43
CA VAL A 246 9.59 -8.92 8.99
C VAL A 246 9.60 -7.60 8.20
N PRO A 247 10.54 -7.40 7.25
CA PRO A 247 10.60 -6.20 6.44
C PRO A 247 9.55 -6.23 5.32
N MET A 248 8.78 -5.16 5.22
CA MET A 248 7.80 -4.92 4.17
C MET A 248 8.31 -3.81 3.25
N LYS A 249 8.61 -4.16 1.99
CA LYS A 249 9.13 -3.23 0.98
C LYS A 249 8.01 -2.44 0.30
N PRO A 250 8.31 -1.32 -0.41
CA PRO A 250 7.31 -0.57 -1.17
C PRO A 250 6.48 -1.45 -2.10
N GLY A 251 5.17 -1.21 -2.12
CA GLY A 251 4.19 -2.00 -2.85
C GLY A 251 3.65 -3.21 -2.09
N THR A 252 4.25 -3.63 -0.98
CA THR A 252 3.69 -4.70 -0.14
C THR A 252 2.33 -4.26 0.40
N PHE A 253 1.33 -5.13 0.23
CA PHE A 253 -0.02 -4.97 0.78
C PHE A 253 -0.20 -5.85 2.01
N VAL A 254 -0.67 -5.25 3.10
CA VAL A 254 -0.73 -5.89 4.42
C VAL A 254 -2.13 -5.74 4.99
N THR A 255 -2.63 -6.79 5.61
CA THR A 255 -3.86 -6.75 6.42
C THR A 255 -3.48 -6.96 7.89
N HIS A 256 -3.82 -5.99 8.72
CA HIS A 256 -3.87 -6.14 10.17
C HIS A 256 -5.29 -6.53 10.55
N PHE A 257 -5.45 -7.73 11.09
CA PHE A 257 -6.76 -8.22 11.51
C PHE A 257 -7.21 -7.57 12.82
N ALA A 258 -8.51 -7.37 12.93
CA ALA A 258 -9.14 -6.89 14.15
C ALA A 258 -8.70 -7.71 15.37
N LYS A 259 -8.32 -7.01 16.46
CA LYS A 259 -7.85 -7.60 17.73
C LYS A 259 -6.53 -8.38 17.63
N GLY A 260 -5.93 -8.52 16.45
CA GLY A 260 -4.61 -9.13 16.27
C GLY A 260 -3.51 -8.24 16.86
N VAL A 261 -2.72 -8.79 17.78
CA VAL A 261 -1.63 -8.05 18.43
C VAL A 261 -0.43 -7.96 17.51
N HIS A 262 -0.02 -6.73 17.21
CA HIS A 262 1.14 -6.44 16.39
C HIS A 262 1.86 -5.17 16.89
N TRP A 263 3.03 -4.93 16.33
CA TRP A 263 3.82 -3.73 16.52
C TRP A 263 4.67 -3.50 15.27
N ASP A 264 4.99 -2.25 14.99
CA ASP A 264 5.55 -1.87 13.72
C ASP A 264 6.33 -0.57 13.79
N GLY A 265 7.16 -0.32 12.80
CA GLY A 265 7.97 0.90 12.76
C GLY A 265 8.97 0.94 11.62
N ALA A 266 9.95 1.83 11.77
CA ALA A 266 11.04 2.04 10.81
C ALA A 266 12.41 1.95 11.50
N LYS A 267 13.40 1.37 10.80
CA LYS A 267 14.79 1.27 11.26
C LYS A 267 15.67 2.34 10.60
N ASP A 268 16.21 2.04 9.45
CA ASP A 268 17.29 2.81 8.82
C ASP A 268 16.82 3.94 7.91
N GLU A 269 15.56 3.91 7.49
CA GLU A 269 14.98 4.88 6.57
C GLU A 269 13.55 5.28 6.96
N ASP A 270 13.14 6.51 6.58
CA ASP A 270 11.76 6.94 6.74
C ASP A 270 10.82 6.05 5.95
N THR A 271 9.73 5.64 6.56
CA THR A 271 8.74 4.75 5.92
C THR A 271 7.38 5.41 5.88
N THR A 272 6.79 5.48 4.70
CA THR A 272 5.44 6.03 4.50
C THR A 272 4.47 4.94 4.05
N LEU A 273 3.33 4.90 4.71
CA LEU A 273 2.23 3.97 4.52
C LEU A 273 0.97 4.71 4.13
N ILE A 274 0.11 4.05 3.34
CA ILE A 274 -1.32 4.38 3.26
C ILE A 274 -2.10 3.32 4.03
N ILE A 275 -3.01 3.76 4.87
CA ILE A 275 -3.89 2.94 5.70
C ILE A 275 -5.32 3.19 5.26
N ILE A 276 -6.04 2.12 4.94
CA ILE A 276 -7.46 2.13 4.57
C ILE A 276 -8.18 1.23 5.57
N GLY A 277 -9.32 1.65 6.06
CA GLY A 277 -10.13 0.86 6.97
C GLY A 277 -11.53 1.42 7.15
N GLU A 278 -12.32 0.72 7.94
CA GLU A 278 -13.62 1.21 8.40
C GLU A 278 -13.47 1.68 9.85
N GLY A 279 -13.86 2.90 10.11
CA GLY A 279 -13.83 3.48 11.44
C GLY A 279 -14.94 2.88 12.32
N ARG A 280 -14.76 2.94 13.63
CA ARG A 280 -15.71 2.43 14.61
C ARG A 280 -16.53 3.56 15.21
N ASP A 281 -17.83 3.32 15.39
CA ASP A 281 -18.61 4.15 16.31
C ASP A 281 -18.08 3.93 17.74
N PRO A 282 -17.53 4.96 18.39
CA PRO A 282 -17.03 4.86 19.77
C PRO A 282 -18.13 4.50 20.78
N ASN A 283 -19.40 4.73 20.44
CA ASN A 283 -20.56 4.39 21.26
C ASN A 283 -21.15 3.02 20.93
N ALA A 284 -20.66 2.30 19.91
CA ALA A 284 -21.09 0.96 19.64
C ALA A 284 -20.71 0.05 20.84
N ALA A 285 -21.66 -0.70 21.36
CA ALA A 285 -21.40 -1.67 22.41
C ALA A 285 -20.23 -2.61 21.99
N PRO A 286 -19.32 -2.99 22.91
CA PRO A 286 -18.28 -3.96 22.59
C PRO A 286 -18.96 -5.22 22.11
N GLU A 287 -18.56 -5.67 20.90
CA GLU A 287 -19.04 -6.93 20.37
C GLU A 287 -18.70 -8.06 21.36
N ALA A 288 -19.71 -8.79 21.81
CA ALA A 288 -19.49 -9.89 22.74
C ALA A 288 -18.47 -10.85 22.12
N ALA A 289 -17.42 -11.18 22.88
CA ALA A 289 -16.42 -12.15 22.44
C ALA A 289 -17.15 -13.47 22.12
N LYS A 290 -17.05 -13.91 20.85
CA LYS A 290 -17.54 -15.23 20.41
C LYS A 290 -16.55 -16.31 20.78
#